data_0052fc1b480c5447502367261759c9fc
#
_entry.id   0052fc1b480c5447502367261759c9fc
#
_cell.length_a   1.000
_cell.length_b   1.000
_cell.length_c   1.000
_cell.angle_alpha   90.00
_cell.angle_beta   90.00
_cell.angle_gamma   90.00
#
_symmetry.space_group_name_H-M   'P 1'
#
loop_
_entity.id
_entity.type
_entity.pdbx_description
1 polymer ?
#
loop_
_entity_poly.entity_id
_entity_poly.type
_entity_poly.pdbx_seq_one_letter_code
_entity_poly.pdbx_strand_id
1 'polypeptide(L)'
;MPMAGIPTETVTVISRKTVYDDLHDPVSEAVDEREVDAVVAPGATADLDASRPEGATVAYTVHLPRDMAGIRLKGCSVRVRGEELRVVGDPRPYAPEACPGCWCYPVELEAADG
;
A
#
# COMPACT_ATOMS: atom_id res chain seq x y z
N MET A 1 11.73 -23.43 1.85
CA MET A 1 12.13 -22.42 1.04
C MET A 1 11.25 -22.07 -0.04
N PRO A 2 10.15 -22.02 0.23
CA PRO A 2 9.21 -21.68 -0.75
C PRO A 2 9.54 -20.41 -1.39
N MET A 3 9.26 -19.82 -2.21
CA MET A 3 9.54 -18.52 -2.77
C MET A 3 11.00 -18.24 -2.99
N ALA A 4 11.80 -19.28 -3.13
CA ALA A 4 13.19 -19.08 -3.45
C ALA A 4 13.27 -18.28 -4.73
N GLY A 5 14.06 -17.27 -4.75
CA GLY A 5 14.24 -16.44 -5.91
C GLY A 5 13.34 -15.22 -5.98
N ILE A 6 12.38 -15.09 -5.08
CA ILE A 6 11.57 -13.87 -5.03
C ILE A 6 12.05 -13.03 -3.85
N PRO A 7 12.78 -11.93 -4.12
CA PRO A 7 13.27 -11.11 -3.03
C PRO A 7 12.12 -10.32 -2.39
N THR A 8 12.18 -10.20 -1.08
CA THR A 8 11.25 -9.36 -0.34
C THR A 8 12.01 -8.32 0.45
N GLU A 9 11.35 -7.25 0.83
CA GLU A 9 11.94 -6.27 1.73
C GLU A 9 10.85 -5.77 2.67
N THR A 10 11.27 -5.25 3.81
CA THR A 10 10.33 -4.73 4.80
C THR A 10 9.90 -3.33 4.40
N VAL A 11 8.59 -3.12 4.34
CA VAL A 11 8.01 -1.81 4.13
C VAL A 11 7.16 -1.48 5.34
N THR A 12 6.86 -0.20 5.54
CA THR A 12 6.02 0.24 6.67
C THR A 12 4.74 0.84 6.13
N VAL A 13 3.62 0.25 6.47
CA VAL A 13 2.30 0.78 6.09
C VAL A 13 1.89 1.78 7.17
N ILE A 14 1.59 3.00 6.75
CA ILE A 14 1.30 4.11 7.65
C ILE A 14 -0.13 4.57 7.43
N SER A 15 -0.92 4.52 8.50
CA SER A 15 -2.30 4.97 8.47
C SER A 15 -2.43 6.16 9.42
N ARG A 16 -2.95 7.27 8.91
CA ARG A 16 -3.18 8.46 9.73
C ARG A 16 -4.67 8.71 9.86
N LYS A 17 -5.08 9.02 11.07
CA LYS A 17 -6.48 9.25 11.35
C LYS A 17 -6.61 10.48 12.22
N THR A 18 -7.47 11.41 11.79
CA THR A 18 -7.74 12.59 12.59
C THR A 18 -8.69 12.23 13.73
N VAL A 19 -8.33 12.63 14.94
CA VAL A 19 -9.15 12.42 16.13
C VAL A 19 -9.90 13.71 16.41
N TYR A 20 -11.21 13.61 16.60
CA TYR A 20 -12.07 14.76 16.83
C TYR A 20 -12.55 14.76 18.27
N ASP A 21 -12.78 15.95 18.82
CA ASP A 21 -13.38 16.08 20.16
C ASP A 21 -14.92 16.01 20.08
N ASP A 22 -15.59 16.22 21.20
CA ASP A 22 -17.05 16.15 21.28
C ASP A 22 -17.74 17.20 20.42
N LEU A 23 -17.03 18.25 20.06
CA LEU A 23 -17.56 19.32 19.22
C LEU A 23 -17.18 19.13 17.75
N HIS A 24 -16.61 17.98 17.42
CA HIS A 24 -16.15 17.65 16.07
C HIS A 24 -15.01 18.52 15.58
N ASP A 25 -14.25 19.11 16.48
CA ASP A 25 -13.04 19.85 16.11
C ASP A 25 -11.84 18.89 16.12
N PRO A 26 -10.92 19.01 15.15
CA PRO A 26 -9.73 18.15 15.13
C PRO A 26 -8.80 18.54 16.27
N VAL A 27 -8.46 17.56 17.12
CA VAL A 27 -7.61 17.80 18.27
C VAL A 27 -6.27 17.12 18.18
N SER A 28 -6.19 16.04 17.40
CA SER A 28 -4.91 15.33 17.24
C SER A 28 -4.98 14.44 16.02
N GLU A 29 -3.82 13.87 15.69
CA GLU A 29 -3.72 12.90 14.61
C GLU A 29 -3.14 11.61 15.17
N ALA A 30 -3.84 10.52 14.98
CA ALA A 30 -3.37 9.21 15.37
C ALA A 30 -2.64 8.59 14.18
N VAL A 31 -1.42 8.13 14.42
CA VAL A 31 -0.60 7.49 13.38
C VAL A 31 -0.39 6.05 13.78
N ASP A 32 -0.69 5.14 12.86
CA ASP A 32 -0.53 3.72 13.08
C ASP A 32 0.45 3.20 12.03
N GLU A 33 1.54 2.58 12.47
CA GLU A 33 2.57 2.06 11.57
C GLU A 33 2.68 0.56 11.75
N ARG A 34 2.75 -0.15 10.64
CA ARG A 34 2.86 -1.60 10.64
C ARG A 34 3.92 -2.02 9.63
N GLU A 35 4.91 -2.75 10.11
CA GLU A 35 5.94 -3.29 9.23
C GLU A 35 5.47 -4.60 8.63
N VAL A 36 5.76 -4.79 7.35
CA VAL A 36 5.35 -6.00 6.65
C VAL A 36 6.36 -6.29 5.54
N ASP A 37 6.64 -7.56 5.31
CA ASP A 37 7.50 -7.95 4.20
C ASP A 37 6.68 -7.94 2.92
N ALA A 38 7.27 -7.43 1.85
CA ALA A 38 6.58 -7.29 0.59
C ALA A 38 7.54 -7.43 -0.59
N VAL A 39 6.98 -7.69 -1.76
CA VAL A 39 7.73 -7.66 -3.00
C VAL A 39 7.57 -6.27 -3.59
N VAL A 40 8.69 -5.57 -3.83
CA VAL A 40 8.69 -4.21 -4.32
C VAL A 40 9.20 -4.19 -5.75
N ALA A 41 8.40 -3.62 -6.65
CA ALA A 41 8.78 -3.48 -8.05
C ALA A 41 8.70 -2.01 -8.45
N PRO A 42 9.60 -1.52 -9.30
CA PRO A 42 9.53 -0.14 -9.75
C PRO A 42 8.39 0.06 -10.75
N GLY A 43 7.80 1.24 -10.73
CA GLY A 43 6.80 1.64 -11.70
C GLY A 43 5.42 1.05 -11.47
N ALA A 44 4.57 1.25 -12.47
CA ALA A 44 3.17 0.85 -12.41
C ALA A 44 2.98 -0.60 -12.84
N THR A 45 1.87 -1.19 -12.41
CA THR A 45 1.49 -2.52 -12.90
C THR A 45 0.30 -2.40 -13.84
N ALA A 46 0.30 -3.22 -14.89
CA ALA A 46 -0.80 -3.24 -15.85
C ALA A 46 -2.11 -3.70 -15.22
N ASP A 47 -2.03 -4.51 -14.17
CA ASP A 47 -3.23 -5.03 -13.51
C ASP A 47 -4.09 -3.95 -12.89
N LEU A 48 -3.50 -2.80 -12.57
CA LEU A 48 -4.21 -1.72 -11.91
C LEU A 48 -4.44 -0.52 -12.83
N ASP A 49 -4.12 -0.64 -14.10
CA ASP A 49 -4.21 0.48 -15.03
C ASP A 49 -5.63 1.08 -15.08
N ALA A 50 -6.64 0.24 -15.12
CA ALA A 50 -8.02 0.70 -15.26
C ALA A 50 -8.54 1.40 -13.99
N SER A 51 -7.94 1.15 -12.84
CA SER A 51 -8.39 1.75 -11.58
C SER A 51 -7.50 2.89 -11.13
N ARG A 52 -6.47 3.23 -11.91
CA ARG A 52 -5.54 4.29 -11.54
C ARG A 52 -6.15 5.66 -11.84
N PRO A 53 -6.11 6.61 -10.88
CA PRO A 53 -6.59 7.95 -11.16
C PRO A 53 -5.80 8.62 -12.28
N GLU A 54 -6.48 9.45 -13.05
CA GLU A 54 -5.84 10.17 -14.13
C GLU A 54 -4.77 11.09 -13.56
N GLY A 55 -3.60 11.10 -14.19
CA GLY A 55 -2.50 11.97 -13.78
C GLY A 55 -1.60 11.37 -12.71
N ALA A 56 -1.92 10.17 -12.21
CA ALA A 56 -1.06 9.54 -11.21
C ALA A 56 0.26 9.09 -11.81
N THR A 57 1.35 9.34 -11.10
CA THR A 57 2.69 8.89 -11.49
C THR A 57 3.16 7.87 -10.45
N VAL A 58 3.27 6.62 -10.87
CA VAL A 58 3.58 5.53 -9.95
C VAL A 58 5.09 5.33 -9.87
N ALA A 59 5.63 5.45 -8.65
CA ALA A 59 7.05 5.22 -8.41
C ALA A 59 7.35 3.75 -8.17
N TYR A 60 6.50 3.07 -7.41
CA TYR A 60 6.66 1.65 -7.07
C TYR A 60 5.32 0.96 -7.04
N THR A 61 5.34 -0.35 -7.30
CA THR A 61 4.22 -1.23 -7.00
C THR A 61 4.70 -2.19 -5.92
N VAL A 62 3.98 -2.25 -4.82
CA VAL A 62 4.30 -3.12 -3.70
C VAL A 62 3.27 -4.23 -3.66
N HIS A 63 3.74 -5.49 -3.65
CA HIS A 63 2.84 -6.64 -3.56
C HIS A 63 2.84 -7.10 -2.11
N LEU A 64 1.73 -6.85 -1.41
CA LEU A 64 1.58 -7.20 -0.01
C LEU A 64 1.10 -8.63 0.14
N PRO A 65 1.42 -9.27 1.28
CA PRO A 65 1.02 -10.66 1.49
C PRO A 65 -0.47 -10.79 1.76
N ARG A 66 -0.95 -12.03 1.69
CA ARG A 66 -2.37 -12.33 1.82
C ARG A 66 -2.97 -11.87 3.15
N ASP A 67 -2.20 -11.92 4.23
CA ASP A 67 -2.72 -11.49 5.53
C ASP A 67 -2.99 -9.99 5.62
N MET A 68 -2.53 -9.20 4.62
CA MET A 68 -2.89 -7.79 4.52
C MET A 68 -4.18 -7.56 3.73
N ALA A 69 -4.76 -8.60 3.15
CA ALA A 69 -5.88 -8.44 2.23
C ALA A 69 -7.14 -7.85 2.87
N GLY A 70 -7.29 -7.99 4.18
CA GLY A 70 -8.44 -7.42 4.88
C GLY A 70 -8.27 -5.96 5.27
N ILE A 71 -7.13 -5.37 4.97
CA ILE A 71 -6.82 -4.01 5.39
C ILE A 71 -7.02 -3.06 4.23
N ARG A 72 -7.82 -2.02 4.44
CA ARG A 72 -8.07 -1.03 3.42
C ARG A 72 -6.98 0.01 3.43
N LEU A 73 -6.37 0.27 2.29
CA LEU A 73 -5.20 1.12 2.19
C LEU A 73 -5.46 2.47 1.54
N LYS A 74 -6.69 2.74 1.12
CA LYS A 74 -7.01 4.04 0.55
C LYS A 74 -6.67 5.15 1.55
N GLY A 75 -5.93 6.14 1.11
CA GLY A 75 -5.54 7.26 1.97
C GLY A 75 -4.34 7.00 2.86
N CYS A 76 -3.78 5.80 2.79
CA CYS A 76 -2.59 5.47 3.58
C CYS A 76 -1.32 5.84 2.83
N SER A 77 -0.20 5.73 3.53
CA SER A 77 1.13 5.86 2.94
C SER A 77 1.92 4.59 3.20
N VAL A 78 2.97 4.37 2.43
CA VAL A 78 3.87 3.25 2.66
C VAL A 78 5.29 3.79 2.57
N ARG A 79 6.10 3.47 3.57
CA ARG A 79 7.52 3.84 3.56
C ARG A 79 8.31 2.72 2.93
N VAL A 80 8.96 3.01 1.80
CA VAL A 80 9.78 2.06 1.06
C VAL A 80 11.19 2.62 1.01
N ARG A 81 12.15 1.85 1.52
CA ARG A 81 13.57 2.23 1.48
C ARG A 81 13.81 3.63 2.05
N GLY A 82 13.09 3.97 3.12
CA GLY A 82 13.25 5.26 3.79
C GLY A 82 12.46 6.41 3.19
N GLU A 83 11.72 6.16 2.13
CA GLU A 83 10.91 7.19 1.46
C GLU A 83 9.44 6.93 1.70
N GLU A 84 8.71 7.93 2.18
CA GLU A 84 7.28 7.80 2.39
C GLU A 84 6.54 8.14 1.11
N LEU A 85 5.69 7.21 0.65
CA LEU A 85 4.96 7.33 -0.60
C LEU A 85 3.47 7.17 -0.33
N ARG A 86 2.64 7.80 -1.14
CA ARG A 86 1.19 7.73 -0.98
C ARG A 86 0.62 6.58 -1.78
N VAL A 87 -0.41 5.93 -1.23
CA VAL A 87 -1.14 4.89 -1.93
C VAL A 87 -2.00 5.53 -3.02
N VAL A 88 -1.89 5.02 -4.24
CA VAL A 88 -2.66 5.51 -5.38
C VAL A 88 -4.03 4.83 -5.38
N GLY A 89 -5.09 5.63 -5.34
CA GLY A 89 -6.45 5.12 -5.46
C GLY A 89 -6.88 4.25 -4.27
N ASP A 90 -7.69 3.26 -4.55
CA ASP A 90 -8.25 2.34 -3.55
C ASP A 90 -7.89 0.92 -3.95
N PRO A 91 -6.67 0.46 -3.64
CA PRO A 91 -6.23 -0.87 -4.09
C PRO A 91 -7.04 -1.98 -3.46
N ARG A 92 -7.20 -3.07 -4.22
CA ARG A 92 -7.96 -4.23 -3.80
C ARG A 92 -7.12 -5.48 -4.01
N PRO A 93 -7.20 -6.46 -3.11
CA PRO A 93 -6.47 -7.71 -3.31
C PRO A 93 -7.12 -8.54 -4.40
N TYR A 94 -6.35 -9.45 -5.00
CA TYR A 94 -6.91 -10.43 -5.89
C TYR A 94 -7.86 -11.34 -5.11
N ALA A 95 -8.87 -11.88 -5.80
CA ALA A 95 -9.71 -12.89 -5.20
C ALA A 95 -8.86 -14.12 -4.86
N PRO A 96 -9.20 -14.85 -3.78
CA PRO A 96 -8.39 -15.99 -3.37
C PRO A 96 -8.15 -17.00 -4.48
N GLU A 97 -9.14 -17.28 -5.31
CA GLU A 97 -8.99 -18.24 -6.38
C GLU A 97 -8.15 -17.72 -7.55
N ALA A 98 -7.93 -16.42 -7.64
CA ALA A 98 -7.13 -15.84 -8.71
C ALA A 98 -5.71 -15.47 -8.24
N CYS A 99 -5.40 -15.70 -6.97
CA CYS A 99 -4.12 -15.32 -6.41
C CYS A 99 -3.07 -16.40 -6.64
N PRO A 100 -2.00 -16.11 -7.39
CA PRO A 100 -0.99 -17.12 -7.69
C PRO A 100 0.05 -17.23 -6.59
N GLY A 101 -0.32 -17.47 -5.38
CA GLY A 101 0.61 -17.60 -4.27
C GLY A 101 0.19 -16.73 -3.12
N CYS A 102 1.14 -16.15 -2.40
CA CYS A 102 0.82 -15.37 -1.22
C CYS A 102 0.92 -13.86 -1.40
N TRP A 103 1.29 -13.38 -2.57
CA TRP A 103 1.45 -11.93 -2.83
C TRP A 103 0.24 -11.41 -3.59
N CYS A 104 -0.88 -11.33 -2.90
CA CYS A 104 -2.19 -11.12 -3.52
C CYS A 104 -2.68 -9.69 -3.53
N TYR A 105 -1.92 -8.75 -2.99
CA TYR A 105 -2.42 -7.39 -2.79
C TYR A 105 -1.48 -6.38 -3.43
N PRO A 106 -1.65 -6.10 -4.73
CA PRO A 106 -0.79 -5.12 -5.41
C PRO A 106 -1.23 -3.71 -5.06
N VAL A 107 -0.28 -2.87 -4.65
CA VAL A 107 -0.55 -1.50 -4.24
C VAL A 107 0.42 -0.58 -4.97
N GLU A 108 -0.09 0.37 -5.73
CA GLU A 108 0.74 1.35 -6.42
C GLU A 108 0.97 2.56 -5.54
N LEU A 109 2.19 3.09 -5.59
CA LEU A 109 2.61 4.19 -4.72
C LEU A 109 3.17 5.34 -5.55
N GLU A 110 2.87 6.57 -5.14
CA GLU A 110 3.40 7.75 -5.79
C GLU A 110 4.11 8.63 -4.78
N ALA A 111 4.97 9.53 -5.27
CA ALA A 111 5.72 10.42 -4.40
C ALA A 111 4.77 11.32 -3.62
N ALA A 112 4.99 11.44 -2.31
CA ALA A 112 4.09 12.17 -1.44
C ALA A 112 4.24 13.67 -1.55
N ASP A 113 5.39 14.13 -1.96
CA ASP A 113 5.64 15.57 -2.05
C ASP A 113 5.26 16.14 -3.40
N GLY A 114 4.66 15.38 -4.20
CA GLY A 114 4.03 15.77 -5.46
C GLY A 114 4.72 16.79 -6.26
#